data_1caea653d4c95e215188e619f6916ffd
#
_entry.id   1caea653d4c95e215188e619f6916ffd
#
_cell.length_a   1.000
_cell.length_b   1.000
_cell.length_c   1.000
_cell.angle_alpha   90.00
_cell.angle_beta   90.00
_cell.angle_gamma   90.00
#
_symmetry.space_group_name_H-M   'P 1'
#
loop_
_entity.id
_entity.type
_entity.pdbx_description
1 polymer ?
#
loop_
_entity_poly.entity_id
_entity_poly.type
_entity_poly.pdbx_seq_one_letter_code
_entity_poly.pdbx_strand_id
1 'polypeptide(L)'
;VSMENKLREYAKLLIEVGLNVQQGQTLVISCPVDCAPFARLCASAAYDVGCREVVMRWTDDYMNRERFLRADDSVFDVFPVWQAEMLNGYADEGAAFLNISARDPEALLGVDPDRLTRASRSETAIQPYVSAVMSNACPWCVASVPIPSWAKKVFPALPEQEAMDKLWDAIFTSVRISGKGDAVARWHEHVALLKSRIAKLNDLHFTSLYYQNSLGTSLNIKLPETHVWAGGNNTSRAGFPFVANMPTEEVFTAPLRDGIDGVVYAALPLVHNGNIIENFHFVIKDGKIVEAHAEKGEDILKAAIAEDEGASYFGEVALVPYDSPISNQKILFYNTLFDENAACHLAFGEAYPECVKGGEAMSKEELKAAGLNDSNTHVDFMVGTADLSIIGTTKDGREIPVFVNGNFAL
;
A
#
# COMPACT_ATOMS: atom_id res chain seq x y z
N VAL A 1 -15.98 2.99 25.77
CA VAL A 1 -15.62 1.63 25.29
C VAL A 1 -14.18 1.38 25.68
N SER A 2 -13.86 0.17 26.18
CA SER A 2 -12.51 -0.15 26.64
C SER A 2 -11.55 -0.35 25.44
N MET A 3 -10.27 -0.10 25.67
CA MET A 3 -9.21 -0.40 24.70
C MET A 3 -9.24 -1.87 24.28
N GLU A 4 -9.42 -2.78 25.24
CA GLU A 4 -9.51 -4.22 24.98
C GLU A 4 -10.62 -4.58 23.98
N ASN A 5 -11.81 -3.96 24.09
CA ASN A 5 -12.89 -4.19 23.13
C ASN A 5 -12.52 -3.71 21.72
N LYS A 6 -11.88 -2.54 21.60
CA LYS A 6 -11.39 -2.04 20.31
C LYS A 6 -10.34 -2.97 19.70
N LEU A 7 -9.40 -3.47 20.50
CA LEU A 7 -8.36 -4.40 20.03
C LEU A 7 -8.94 -5.73 19.55
N ARG A 8 -9.90 -6.30 20.29
CA ARG A 8 -10.60 -7.53 19.89
C ARG A 8 -11.42 -7.33 18.60
N GLU A 9 -12.11 -6.20 18.49
CA GLU A 9 -12.86 -5.85 17.29
C GLU A 9 -11.92 -5.69 16.09
N TYR A 10 -10.76 -5.08 16.28
CA TYR A 10 -9.75 -4.93 15.21
C TYR A 10 -9.19 -6.29 14.78
N ALA A 11 -8.80 -7.14 15.74
CA ALA A 11 -8.34 -8.49 15.43
C ALA A 11 -9.39 -9.28 14.64
N LYS A 12 -10.65 -9.24 15.09
CA LYS A 12 -11.77 -9.88 14.38
C LYS A 12 -11.94 -9.35 12.97
N LEU A 13 -11.88 -8.03 12.79
CA LEU A 13 -11.95 -7.39 11.47
C LEU A 13 -10.88 -7.91 10.52
N LEU A 14 -9.62 -7.99 10.97
CA LEU A 14 -8.51 -8.49 10.16
C LEU A 14 -8.71 -9.96 9.72
N ILE A 15 -9.26 -10.78 10.60
CA ILE A 15 -9.48 -12.20 10.32
C ILE A 15 -10.70 -12.43 9.41
N GLU A 16 -11.83 -11.77 9.69
CA GLU A 16 -13.10 -12.03 9.00
C GLU A 16 -13.25 -11.25 7.69
N VAL A 17 -12.68 -10.05 7.59
CA VAL A 17 -12.79 -9.19 6.41
C VAL A 17 -11.44 -9.04 5.72
N GLY A 18 -10.38 -8.72 6.47
CA GLY A 18 -9.03 -8.55 5.95
C GLY A 18 -8.55 -9.79 5.21
N LEU A 19 -8.60 -10.93 5.86
CA LEU A 19 -8.16 -12.21 5.30
C LEU A 19 -9.31 -13.12 4.87
N ASN A 20 -10.49 -12.95 5.47
CA ASN A 20 -11.60 -13.89 5.33
C ASN A 20 -11.14 -15.35 5.52
N VAL A 21 -10.49 -15.60 6.65
CA VAL A 21 -9.89 -16.91 6.96
C VAL A 21 -10.96 -18.00 6.91
N GLN A 22 -10.70 -19.05 6.15
CA GLN A 22 -11.63 -20.17 5.98
C GLN A 22 -11.39 -21.26 7.00
N GLN A 23 -12.44 -22.01 7.30
CA GLN A 23 -12.32 -23.21 8.17
C GLN A 23 -11.29 -24.19 7.61
N GLY A 24 -10.37 -24.64 8.45
CA GLY A 24 -9.31 -25.57 8.08
C GLY A 24 -8.12 -24.93 7.35
N GLN A 25 -8.14 -23.61 7.10
CA GLN A 25 -7.01 -22.89 6.50
C GLN A 25 -5.93 -22.60 7.52
N THR A 26 -4.67 -22.62 7.11
CA THR A 26 -3.53 -22.15 7.93
C THR A 26 -3.42 -20.62 7.81
N LEU A 27 -3.10 -19.96 8.91
CA LEU A 27 -2.79 -18.53 8.97
C LEU A 27 -1.33 -18.33 9.36
N VAL A 28 -0.58 -17.62 8.54
CA VAL A 28 0.78 -17.15 8.85
C VAL A 28 0.71 -15.68 9.26
N ILE A 29 1.14 -15.37 10.48
CA ILE A 29 1.20 -13.98 10.98
C ILE A 29 2.67 -13.55 11.06
N SER A 30 3.04 -12.55 10.23
CA SER A 30 4.31 -11.84 10.38
C SER A 30 4.08 -10.62 11.28
N CYS A 31 4.83 -10.52 12.38
CA CYS A 31 4.58 -9.51 13.40
C CYS A 31 5.87 -9.11 14.12
N PRO A 32 6.10 -7.81 14.38
CA PRO A 32 7.14 -7.38 15.29
C PRO A 32 6.90 -7.94 16.69
N VAL A 33 7.96 -8.38 17.36
CA VAL A 33 7.88 -8.97 18.71
C VAL A 33 7.21 -8.02 19.71
N ASP A 34 7.39 -6.73 19.57
CA ASP A 34 6.75 -5.70 20.40
C ASP A 34 5.21 -5.68 20.27
N CYS A 35 4.69 -6.20 19.17
CA CYS A 35 3.26 -6.26 18.88
C CYS A 35 2.63 -7.63 19.21
N ALA A 36 3.37 -8.53 19.88
CA ALA A 36 2.91 -9.87 20.24
C ALA A 36 1.55 -9.91 20.96
N PRO A 37 1.20 -8.98 21.88
CA PRO A 37 -0.13 -8.98 22.50
C PRO A 37 -1.26 -8.90 21.49
N PHE A 38 -1.13 -8.06 20.43
CA PHE A 38 -2.13 -7.93 19.40
C PHE A 38 -2.17 -9.16 18.46
N ALA A 39 -1.01 -9.68 18.08
CA ALA A 39 -0.93 -10.90 17.28
C ALA A 39 -1.62 -12.11 17.96
N ARG A 40 -1.57 -12.19 19.29
CA ARG A 40 -2.29 -13.23 20.06
C ARG A 40 -3.81 -13.07 19.97
N LEU A 41 -4.33 -11.84 19.92
CA LEU A 41 -5.76 -11.58 19.68
C LEU A 41 -6.17 -12.01 18.26
N CYS A 42 -5.32 -11.72 17.25
CA CYS A 42 -5.57 -12.20 15.90
C CYS A 42 -5.57 -13.72 15.81
N ALA A 43 -4.63 -14.40 16.49
CA ALA A 43 -4.59 -15.85 16.55
C ALA A 43 -5.86 -16.43 17.22
N SER A 44 -6.30 -15.84 18.33
CA SER A 44 -7.55 -16.25 18.99
C SER A 44 -8.74 -16.10 18.03
N ALA A 45 -8.90 -14.94 17.39
CA ALA A 45 -9.97 -14.70 16.41
C ALA A 45 -9.92 -15.68 15.23
N ALA A 46 -8.71 -16.07 14.76
CA ALA A 46 -8.55 -17.06 13.72
C ALA A 46 -9.04 -18.45 14.12
N TYR A 47 -8.73 -18.89 15.34
CA TYR A 47 -9.24 -20.17 15.86
C TYR A 47 -10.76 -20.13 16.08
N ASP A 48 -11.34 -18.98 16.44
CA ASP A 48 -12.78 -18.82 16.59
C ASP A 48 -13.55 -19.05 15.27
N VAL A 49 -12.93 -18.75 14.12
CA VAL A 49 -13.50 -19.03 12.77
C VAL A 49 -13.11 -20.40 12.22
N GLY A 50 -12.41 -21.22 12.99
CA GLY A 50 -12.04 -22.59 12.60
C GLY A 50 -10.74 -22.72 11.80
N CYS A 51 -9.83 -21.75 11.91
CA CYS A 51 -8.47 -21.88 11.39
C CYS A 51 -7.81 -23.18 11.86
N ARG A 52 -7.10 -23.89 10.97
CA ARG A 52 -6.40 -25.14 11.31
C ARG A 52 -5.25 -24.90 12.25
N GLU A 53 -4.44 -23.89 11.95
CA GLU A 53 -3.21 -23.58 12.68
C GLU A 53 -2.82 -22.12 12.43
N VAL A 54 -2.26 -21.47 13.46
CA VAL A 54 -1.64 -20.15 13.36
C VAL A 54 -0.12 -20.30 13.50
N VAL A 55 0.60 -19.90 12.48
CA VAL A 55 2.07 -19.92 12.41
C VAL A 55 2.59 -18.50 12.59
N MET A 56 3.51 -18.31 13.55
CA MET A 56 4.08 -16.98 13.83
C MET A 56 5.45 -16.81 13.18
N ARG A 57 5.62 -15.71 12.47
CA ARG A 57 6.90 -15.22 12.00
C ARG A 57 7.21 -13.89 12.71
N TRP A 58 8.06 -13.97 13.73
CA TRP A 58 8.46 -12.79 14.50
C TRP A 58 9.53 -11.99 13.77
N THR A 59 9.41 -10.67 13.82
CA THR A 59 10.41 -9.70 13.36
C THR A 59 10.81 -8.80 14.53
N ASP A 60 11.99 -8.17 14.42
CA ASP A 60 12.52 -7.28 15.44
C ASP A 60 13.39 -6.23 14.73
N ASP A 61 12.93 -4.97 14.72
CA ASP A 61 13.62 -3.88 14.01
C ASP A 61 14.98 -3.56 14.64
N TYR A 62 15.09 -3.69 15.97
CA TYR A 62 16.37 -3.49 16.67
C TYR A 62 17.39 -4.56 16.24
N MET A 63 17.02 -5.83 16.29
CA MET A 63 17.89 -6.93 15.87
C MET A 63 18.21 -6.87 14.38
N ASN A 64 17.25 -6.44 13.56
CA ASN A 64 17.47 -6.25 12.13
C ASN A 64 18.48 -5.14 11.87
N ARG A 65 18.37 -4.01 12.57
CA ARG A 65 19.37 -2.93 12.51
C ARG A 65 20.76 -3.39 12.95
N GLU A 66 20.87 -4.08 14.08
CA GLU A 66 22.14 -4.64 14.57
C GLU A 66 22.78 -5.57 13.52
N ARG A 67 21.96 -6.41 12.88
CA ARG A 67 22.40 -7.28 11.79
C ARG A 67 23.00 -6.46 10.63
N PHE A 68 22.30 -5.43 10.15
CA PHE A 68 22.78 -4.58 9.06
C PHE A 68 24.05 -3.80 9.41
N LEU A 69 24.24 -3.43 10.65
CA LEU A 69 25.42 -2.68 11.09
C LEU A 69 26.62 -3.57 11.37
N ARG A 70 26.43 -4.81 11.82
CA ARG A 70 27.50 -5.59 12.47
C ARG A 70 27.73 -6.99 11.93
N ALA A 71 26.78 -7.55 11.17
CA ALA A 71 26.96 -8.89 10.61
C ALA A 71 28.03 -8.92 9.50
N ASP A 72 28.55 -10.12 9.24
CA ASP A 72 29.44 -10.38 8.12
C ASP A 72 28.75 -10.08 6.79
N ASP A 73 29.44 -9.50 5.84
CA ASP A 73 28.89 -9.07 4.55
C ASP A 73 28.26 -10.20 3.75
N SER A 74 28.77 -11.41 3.88
CA SER A 74 28.28 -12.59 3.15
C SER A 74 26.84 -12.96 3.49
N VAL A 75 26.32 -12.56 4.67
CA VAL A 75 24.96 -12.90 5.09
C VAL A 75 23.90 -12.12 4.32
N PHE A 76 24.26 -11.03 3.64
CA PHE A 76 23.33 -10.22 2.85
C PHE A 76 23.09 -10.78 1.45
N ASP A 77 23.94 -11.66 0.98
CA ASP A 77 23.81 -12.30 -0.33
C ASP A 77 22.91 -13.55 -0.32
N VAL A 78 22.55 -14.05 0.87
CA VAL A 78 21.83 -15.32 1.04
C VAL A 78 20.60 -15.13 1.89
N PHE A 79 19.44 -15.48 1.34
CA PHE A 79 18.22 -15.59 2.12
C PHE A 79 18.20 -16.92 2.87
N PRO A 80 17.84 -16.97 4.17
CA PRO A 80 17.85 -18.22 4.94
C PRO A 80 16.91 -19.27 4.34
N VAL A 81 17.44 -20.44 4.00
CA VAL A 81 16.71 -21.52 3.32
C VAL A 81 15.45 -21.92 4.09
N TRP A 82 15.53 -22.08 5.41
CA TRP A 82 14.39 -22.47 6.22
C TRP A 82 13.25 -21.44 6.21
N GLN A 83 13.56 -20.14 6.09
CA GLN A 83 12.54 -19.09 5.94
C GLN A 83 11.91 -19.14 4.56
N ALA A 84 12.70 -19.38 3.53
CA ALA A 84 12.20 -19.51 2.17
C ALA A 84 11.27 -20.73 2.04
N GLU A 85 11.68 -21.88 2.57
CA GLU A 85 10.86 -23.10 2.59
C GLU A 85 9.55 -22.91 3.33
N MET A 86 9.58 -22.22 4.48
CA MET A 86 8.37 -21.90 5.25
C MET A 86 7.40 -21.04 4.45
N LEU A 87 7.85 -19.90 3.92
CA LEU A 87 6.97 -18.96 3.20
C LEU A 87 6.44 -19.57 1.90
N ASN A 88 7.32 -20.17 1.09
CA ASN A 88 6.95 -20.79 -0.17
C ASN A 88 6.02 -22.00 0.05
N GLY A 89 6.28 -22.83 1.07
CA GLY A 89 5.46 -24.00 1.39
C GLY A 89 4.05 -23.61 1.83
N TYR A 90 3.90 -22.65 2.73
CA TYR A 90 2.57 -22.17 3.13
C TYR A 90 1.83 -21.46 2.01
N ALA A 91 2.53 -20.73 1.13
CA ALA A 91 1.91 -20.14 -0.05
C ALA A 91 1.37 -21.20 -1.02
N ASP A 92 2.14 -22.28 -1.22
CA ASP A 92 1.73 -23.43 -2.08
C ASP A 92 0.52 -24.17 -1.49
N GLU A 93 0.42 -24.27 -0.16
CA GLU A 93 -0.73 -24.83 0.56
C GLU A 93 -1.98 -23.89 0.53
N GLY A 94 -1.88 -22.66 0.08
CA GLY A 94 -2.98 -21.69 0.09
C GLY A 94 -3.28 -21.09 1.47
N ALA A 95 -2.26 -20.94 2.31
CA ALA A 95 -2.40 -20.27 3.61
C ALA A 95 -2.80 -18.80 3.45
N ALA A 96 -3.43 -18.25 4.49
CA ALA A 96 -3.65 -16.82 4.63
C ALA A 96 -2.42 -16.14 5.27
N PHE A 97 -2.10 -14.91 4.85
CA PHE A 97 -0.93 -14.17 5.35
C PHE A 97 -1.33 -12.84 5.96
N LEU A 98 -1.16 -12.67 7.27
CA LEU A 98 -1.30 -11.39 7.95
C LEU A 98 0.08 -10.77 8.19
N ASN A 99 0.28 -9.56 7.69
CA ASN A 99 1.47 -8.78 7.97
C ASN A 99 1.12 -7.60 8.88
N ILE A 100 1.57 -7.63 10.13
CA ILE A 100 1.45 -6.50 11.05
C ILE A 100 2.68 -5.63 10.87
N SER A 101 2.50 -4.50 10.17
CA SER A 101 3.53 -3.51 9.91
C SER A 101 3.55 -2.48 11.04
N ALA A 102 4.55 -2.56 11.89
CA ALA A 102 4.81 -1.58 12.94
C ALA A 102 6.32 -1.32 12.96
N ARG A 103 6.75 -0.26 12.32
CA ARG A 103 8.18 0.04 12.12
C ARG A 103 8.52 1.43 12.58
N ASP A 104 9.73 1.58 13.11
CA ASP A 104 10.35 2.90 13.25
C ASP A 104 10.65 3.44 11.85
N PRO A 105 10.09 4.60 11.46
CA PRO A 105 10.37 5.20 10.12
C PRO A 105 11.86 5.49 9.88
N GLU A 106 12.67 5.55 10.93
CA GLU A 106 14.11 5.82 10.87
C GLU A 106 14.97 4.60 11.29
N ALA A 107 14.39 3.40 11.38
CA ALA A 107 15.07 2.18 11.85
C ALA A 107 16.38 1.87 11.12
N LEU A 108 16.45 2.17 9.82
CA LEU A 108 17.62 1.87 8.98
C LEU A 108 18.47 3.10 8.66
N LEU A 109 18.23 4.23 9.34
CA LEU A 109 19.03 5.43 9.14
C LEU A 109 20.52 5.17 9.43
N GLY A 110 21.39 5.53 8.47
CA GLY A 110 22.85 5.32 8.58
C GLY A 110 23.34 3.89 8.31
N VAL A 111 22.46 2.98 7.90
CA VAL A 111 22.85 1.66 7.39
C VAL A 111 23.45 1.80 5.99
N ASP A 112 24.45 0.98 5.66
CA ASP A 112 25.06 0.94 4.34
C ASP A 112 24.01 0.55 3.28
N PRO A 113 23.75 1.42 2.27
CA PRO A 113 22.80 1.12 1.21
C PRO A 113 23.14 -0.13 0.39
N ASP A 114 24.43 -0.49 0.24
CA ASP A 114 24.82 -1.70 -0.48
C ASP A 114 24.34 -2.96 0.24
N ARG A 115 24.44 -3.00 1.57
CA ARG A 115 23.92 -4.11 2.37
C ARG A 115 22.41 -4.28 2.22
N LEU A 116 21.67 -3.17 2.21
CA LEU A 116 20.20 -3.17 2.01
C LEU A 116 19.85 -3.71 0.61
N THR A 117 20.56 -3.26 -0.42
CA THR A 117 20.35 -3.70 -1.81
C THR A 117 20.65 -5.19 -1.98
N ARG A 118 21.73 -5.69 -1.39
CA ARG A 118 22.12 -7.12 -1.45
C ARG A 118 21.10 -7.99 -0.73
N ALA A 119 20.67 -7.57 0.46
CA ALA A 119 19.64 -8.28 1.21
C ALA A 119 18.32 -8.36 0.42
N SER A 120 17.89 -7.26 -0.19
CA SER A 120 16.68 -7.23 -1.03
C SER A 120 16.82 -8.18 -2.24
N ARG A 121 17.97 -8.20 -2.91
CA ARG A 121 18.22 -9.14 -4.02
C ARG A 121 18.15 -10.61 -3.57
N SER A 122 18.57 -10.92 -2.35
CA SER A 122 18.51 -12.29 -1.82
C SER A 122 17.08 -12.79 -1.65
N GLU A 123 16.09 -11.90 -1.56
CA GLU A 123 14.66 -12.23 -1.43
C GLU A 123 14.08 -12.92 -2.68
N THR A 124 14.84 -13.03 -3.78
CA THR A 124 14.46 -13.89 -4.92
C THR A 124 14.21 -15.34 -4.49
N ALA A 125 14.76 -15.78 -3.36
CA ALA A 125 14.51 -17.11 -2.79
C ALA A 125 13.05 -17.32 -2.36
N ILE A 126 12.31 -16.25 -2.07
CA ILE A 126 10.87 -16.30 -1.71
C ILE A 126 9.96 -15.85 -2.87
N GLN A 127 10.46 -15.85 -4.11
CA GLN A 127 9.68 -15.45 -5.27
C GLN A 127 8.38 -16.23 -5.45
N PRO A 128 8.28 -17.56 -5.16
CA PRO A 128 6.99 -18.27 -5.20
C PRO A 128 5.95 -17.69 -4.24
N TYR A 129 6.36 -17.37 -3.00
CA TYR A 129 5.49 -16.70 -2.03
C TYR A 129 5.06 -15.30 -2.52
N VAL A 130 6.03 -14.48 -2.96
CA VAL A 130 5.75 -13.13 -3.47
C VAL A 130 4.79 -13.19 -4.64
N SER A 131 5.02 -14.10 -5.59
CA SER A 131 4.12 -14.28 -6.75
C SER A 131 2.72 -14.73 -6.33
N ALA A 132 2.58 -15.61 -5.34
CA ALA A 132 1.29 -16.06 -4.83
C ALA A 132 0.50 -14.91 -4.18
N VAL A 133 1.19 -14.05 -3.43
CA VAL A 133 0.58 -12.85 -2.82
C VAL A 133 0.18 -11.84 -3.91
N MET A 134 1.09 -11.48 -4.80
CA MET A 134 0.86 -10.46 -5.84
C MET A 134 -0.21 -10.87 -6.86
N SER A 135 -0.38 -12.18 -7.13
CA SER A 135 -1.44 -12.70 -8.01
C SER A 135 -2.73 -13.04 -7.28
N ASN A 136 -2.86 -12.65 -6.01
CA ASN A 136 -4.01 -13.00 -5.17
C ASN A 136 -4.30 -14.51 -5.08
N ALA A 137 -3.29 -15.36 -5.27
CA ALA A 137 -3.45 -16.81 -5.13
C ALA A 137 -3.77 -17.20 -3.68
N CYS A 138 -3.18 -16.47 -2.72
CA CYS A 138 -3.45 -16.58 -1.30
C CYS A 138 -4.10 -15.29 -0.78
N PRO A 139 -5.03 -15.37 0.20
CA PRO A 139 -5.49 -14.16 0.87
C PRO A 139 -4.35 -13.59 1.71
N TRP A 140 -4.18 -12.28 1.66
CA TRP A 140 -3.19 -11.55 2.43
C TRP A 140 -3.76 -10.23 2.93
N CYS A 141 -3.24 -9.76 4.06
CA CYS A 141 -3.65 -8.47 4.60
C CYS A 141 -2.47 -7.79 5.31
N VAL A 142 -2.29 -6.50 5.02
CA VAL A 142 -1.38 -5.63 5.75
C VAL A 142 -2.20 -4.77 6.70
N ALA A 143 -1.79 -4.74 7.97
CA ALA A 143 -2.38 -3.90 9.00
C ALA A 143 -1.27 -3.34 9.89
N SER A 144 -1.57 -2.32 10.66
CA SER A 144 -0.58 -1.72 11.55
C SER A 144 -1.11 -1.56 12.97
N VAL A 145 -0.19 -1.63 13.92
CA VAL A 145 -0.39 -1.28 15.32
C VAL A 145 0.73 -0.36 15.76
N PRO A 146 0.53 0.55 16.73
CA PRO A 146 1.56 1.49 17.13
C PRO A 146 2.69 0.81 17.90
N ILE A 147 3.89 1.37 17.73
CA ILE A 147 5.05 1.16 18.59
C ILE A 147 5.58 2.51 19.09
N PRO A 148 6.31 2.58 20.22
CA PRO A 148 6.74 3.83 20.81
C PRO A 148 7.51 4.75 19.85
N SER A 149 8.47 4.23 19.09
CA SER A 149 9.28 5.02 18.16
C SER A 149 8.43 5.65 17.05
N TRP A 150 7.50 4.90 16.47
CA TRP A 150 6.57 5.42 15.47
C TRP A 150 5.60 6.44 16.07
N ALA A 151 5.02 6.16 17.23
CA ALA A 151 4.13 7.10 17.92
C ALA A 151 4.81 8.43 18.25
N LYS A 152 6.07 8.39 18.71
CA LYS A 152 6.88 9.58 18.95
C LYS A 152 7.26 10.33 17.68
N LYS A 153 7.41 9.64 16.54
CA LYS A 153 7.63 10.30 15.25
C LYS A 153 6.39 11.06 14.80
N VAL A 154 5.22 10.47 14.95
CA VAL A 154 3.93 11.09 14.58
C VAL A 154 3.57 12.23 15.56
N PHE A 155 3.78 12.04 16.85
CA PHE A 155 3.43 12.99 17.91
C PHE A 155 4.67 13.36 18.78
N PRO A 156 5.66 14.07 18.21
CA PRO A 156 6.95 14.31 18.89
C PRO A 156 6.84 15.13 20.18
N ALA A 157 5.83 16.00 20.30
CA ALA A 157 5.64 16.86 21.46
C ALA A 157 4.99 16.17 22.67
N LEU A 158 4.39 14.97 22.48
CA LEU A 158 3.67 14.28 23.55
C LEU A 158 4.57 13.33 24.33
N PRO A 159 4.28 13.06 25.62
CA PRO A 159 4.85 11.92 26.33
C PRO A 159 4.57 10.61 25.58
N GLU A 160 5.46 9.62 25.72
CA GLU A 160 5.39 8.37 24.95
C GLU A 160 4.05 7.66 25.07
N GLN A 161 3.53 7.49 26.29
CA GLN A 161 2.24 6.81 26.50
C GLN A 161 1.08 7.57 25.83
N GLU A 162 1.08 8.89 25.92
CA GLU A 162 0.06 9.72 25.30
C GLU A 162 0.15 9.69 23.76
N ALA A 163 1.37 9.66 23.23
CA ALA A 163 1.60 9.48 21.80
C ALA A 163 1.09 8.11 21.32
N MET A 164 1.35 7.05 22.08
CA MET A 164 0.85 5.70 21.82
C MET A 164 -0.68 5.65 21.81
N ASP A 165 -1.31 6.24 22.83
CA ASP A 165 -2.78 6.26 22.94
C ASP A 165 -3.41 7.03 21.78
N LYS A 166 -2.84 8.16 21.39
CA LYS A 166 -3.29 8.94 20.23
C LYS A 166 -3.11 8.19 18.91
N LEU A 167 -2.00 7.50 18.75
CA LEU A 167 -1.77 6.72 17.52
C LEU A 167 -2.73 5.53 17.43
N TRP A 168 -3.06 4.87 18.54
CA TRP A 168 -4.11 3.88 18.59
C TRP A 168 -5.47 4.45 18.17
N ASP A 169 -5.87 5.59 18.71
CA ASP A 169 -7.14 6.24 18.33
C ASP A 169 -7.16 6.64 16.85
N ALA A 170 -6.02 7.10 16.32
CA ALA A 170 -5.87 7.42 14.91
C ALA A 170 -6.01 6.18 14.02
N ILE A 171 -5.38 5.07 14.39
CA ILE A 171 -5.50 3.79 13.68
C ILE A 171 -6.95 3.29 13.74
N PHE A 172 -7.57 3.22 14.91
CA PHE A 172 -8.95 2.79 15.06
C PHE A 172 -9.93 3.62 14.23
N THR A 173 -9.73 4.94 14.17
CA THR A 173 -10.51 5.83 13.31
C THR A 173 -10.34 5.46 11.84
N SER A 174 -9.10 5.26 11.41
CA SER A 174 -8.77 4.90 10.03
C SER A 174 -9.37 3.55 9.61
N VAL A 175 -9.37 2.57 10.50
CA VAL A 175 -9.93 1.23 10.24
C VAL A 175 -11.38 1.06 10.71
N ARG A 176 -12.06 2.16 11.05
CA ARG A 176 -13.50 2.18 11.41
C ARG A 176 -13.86 1.37 12.65
N ILE A 177 -12.95 1.22 13.60
CA ILE A 177 -13.18 0.53 14.86
C ILE A 177 -13.87 1.47 15.86
N SER A 178 -15.03 1.09 16.31
CA SER A 178 -15.79 1.84 17.33
C SER A 178 -15.70 1.23 18.73
N GLY A 179 -15.33 -0.04 18.82
CA GLY A 179 -15.41 -0.86 20.02
C GLY A 179 -16.82 -1.35 20.36
N LYS A 180 -17.77 -1.18 19.43
CA LYS A 180 -19.17 -1.63 19.57
C LYS A 180 -19.46 -2.94 18.85
N GLY A 181 -18.45 -3.51 18.16
CA GLY A 181 -18.59 -4.75 17.41
C GLY A 181 -19.23 -4.58 16.02
N ASP A 182 -19.27 -3.37 15.47
CA ASP A 182 -19.91 -3.06 14.18
C ASP A 182 -18.91 -2.90 13.02
N ALA A 183 -17.62 -3.05 13.26
CA ALA A 183 -16.57 -2.82 12.26
C ALA A 183 -16.71 -3.69 11.01
N VAL A 184 -17.04 -4.97 11.17
CA VAL A 184 -17.25 -5.89 10.03
C VAL A 184 -18.36 -5.38 9.11
N ALA A 185 -19.51 -4.96 9.68
CA ALA A 185 -20.62 -4.41 8.89
C ALA A 185 -20.21 -3.12 8.18
N ARG A 186 -19.54 -2.20 8.88
CA ARG A 186 -19.04 -0.95 8.30
C ARG A 186 -18.06 -1.18 7.15
N TRP A 187 -17.21 -2.20 7.26
CA TRP A 187 -16.28 -2.53 6.19
C TRP A 187 -16.99 -3.15 4.98
N HIS A 188 -18.04 -3.96 5.17
CA HIS A 188 -18.86 -4.43 4.05
C HIS A 188 -19.55 -3.27 3.32
N GLU A 189 -20.08 -2.29 4.06
CA GLU A 189 -20.67 -1.07 3.47
C GLU A 189 -19.60 -0.26 2.72
N HIS A 190 -18.41 -0.10 3.29
CA HIS A 190 -17.30 0.62 2.67
C HIS A 190 -16.81 -0.06 1.40
N VAL A 191 -16.61 -1.37 1.42
CA VAL A 191 -16.23 -2.15 0.22
C VAL A 191 -17.30 -2.04 -0.87
N ALA A 192 -18.59 -2.08 -0.50
CA ALA A 192 -19.68 -1.88 -1.45
C ALA A 192 -19.65 -0.49 -2.09
N LEU A 193 -19.33 0.55 -1.32
CA LEU A 193 -19.15 1.91 -1.84
C LEU A 193 -17.98 1.98 -2.83
N LEU A 194 -16.81 1.41 -2.51
CA LEU A 194 -15.66 1.38 -3.41
C LEU A 194 -15.99 0.64 -4.70
N LYS A 195 -16.67 -0.51 -4.61
CA LYS A 195 -17.14 -1.27 -5.79
C LYS A 195 -18.11 -0.49 -6.67
N SER A 196 -18.99 0.30 -6.08
CA SER A 196 -19.90 1.18 -6.83
C SER A 196 -19.12 2.24 -7.62
N ARG A 197 -18.07 2.83 -7.03
CA ARG A 197 -17.18 3.78 -7.72
C ARG A 197 -16.41 3.12 -8.85
N ILE A 198 -15.86 1.93 -8.60
CA ILE A 198 -15.14 1.12 -9.60
C ILE A 198 -16.06 0.80 -10.79
N ALA A 199 -17.28 0.33 -10.55
CA ALA A 199 -18.23 0.02 -11.61
C ALA A 199 -18.51 1.26 -12.47
N LYS A 200 -18.74 2.42 -11.86
CA LYS A 200 -18.98 3.67 -12.57
C LYS A 200 -17.80 4.14 -13.40
N LEU A 201 -16.58 4.05 -12.85
CA LEU A 201 -15.35 4.39 -13.58
C LEU A 201 -15.10 3.44 -14.76
N ASN A 202 -15.35 2.15 -14.59
CA ASN A 202 -15.25 1.14 -15.65
C ASN A 202 -16.30 1.36 -16.74
N ASP A 203 -17.53 1.74 -16.39
CA ASP A 203 -18.60 2.03 -17.36
C ASP A 203 -18.29 3.28 -18.20
N LEU A 204 -17.74 4.34 -17.57
CA LEU A 204 -17.34 5.56 -18.27
C LEU A 204 -16.13 5.37 -19.17
N HIS A 205 -15.24 4.45 -18.83
CA HIS A 205 -14.07 4.03 -19.60
C HIS A 205 -13.29 5.21 -20.20
N PHE A 206 -12.76 6.06 -19.32
CA PHE A 206 -12.02 7.25 -19.72
C PHE A 206 -10.76 6.90 -20.53
N THR A 207 -10.46 7.69 -21.54
CA THR A 207 -9.20 7.58 -22.30
C THR A 207 -8.07 8.36 -21.66
N SER A 208 -8.41 9.40 -20.89
CA SER A 208 -7.44 10.20 -20.13
C SER A 208 -8.07 10.89 -18.94
N LEU A 209 -7.20 11.27 -18.00
CA LEU A 209 -7.52 12.07 -16.83
C LEU A 209 -6.65 13.32 -16.81
N TYR A 210 -7.23 14.49 -16.52
CA TYR A 210 -6.49 15.73 -16.34
C TYR A 210 -6.58 16.19 -14.88
N TYR A 211 -5.42 16.31 -14.23
CA TYR A 211 -5.25 16.71 -12.83
C TYR A 211 -4.83 18.17 -12.75
N GLN A 212 -5.46 18.91 -11.83
CA GLN A 212 -5.09 20.30 -11.54
C GLN A 212 -5.34 20.63 -10.07
N ASN A 213 -4.42 21.37 -9.45
CA ASN A 213 -4.58 21.93 -8.10
C ASN A 213 -3.77 23.22 -7.91
N SER A 214 -3.92 23.87 -6.75
CA SER A 214 -3.23 25.13 -6.41
C SER A 214 -1.74 24.96 -6.09
N LEU A 215 -1.25 23.73 -5.83
CA LEU A 215 0.19 23.49 -5.66
C LEU A 215 0.97 23.66 -6.97
N GLY A 216 0.30 23.65 -8.10
CA GLY A 216 0.93 23.76 -9.43
C GLY A 216 0.86 22.48 -10.24
N THR A 217 0.21 21.42 -9.74
CA THR A 217 -0.05 20.21 -10.52
C THR A 217 -0.90 20.57 -11.74
N SER A 218 -0.42 20.18 -12.92
CA SER A 218 -1.09 20.26 -14.21
C SER A 218 -0.61 19.06 -15.02
N LEU A 219 -1.37 17.96 -14.99
CA LEU A 219 -0.93 16.66 -15.45
C LEU A 219 -2.02 15.99 -16.29
N ASN A 220 -1.68 15.60 -17.50
CA ASN A 220 -2.52 14.77 -18.33
C ASN A 220 -2.03 13.31 -18.27
N ILE A 221 -2.94 12.38 -17.96
CA ILE A 221 -2.66 10.95 -17.82
C ILE A 221 -3.54 10.20 -18.79
N LYS A 222 -2.97 9.58 -19.81
CA LYS A 222 -3.68 8.63 -20.68
C LYS A 222 -3.77 7.27 -20.01
N LEU A 223 -4.87 6.57 -20.24
CA LEU A 223 -5.12 5.23 -19.74
C LEU A 223 -4.98 4.21 -20.87
N PRO A 224 -4.48 2.98 -20.59
CA PRO A 224 -4.50 1.89 -21.58
C PRO A 224 -5.91 1.63 -22.12
N GLU A 225 -6.03 1.23 -23.38
CA GLU A 225 -7.35 0.96 -23.98
C GLU A 225 -8.12 -0.16 -23.23
N THR A 226 -7.40 -1.07 -22.61
CA THR A 226 -7.96 -2.20 -21.85
C THR A 226 -7.89 -2.00 -20.34
N HIS A 227 -7.67 -0.76 -19.87
CA HIS A 227 -7.58 -0.49 -18.43
C HIS A 227 -8.84 -0.92 -17.68
N VAL A 228 -8.63 -1.32 -16.44
CA VAL A 228 -9.67 -1.68 -15.48
C VAL A 228 -9.37 -0.99 -14.17
N TRP A 229 -10.37 -0.37 -13.58
CA TRP A 229 -10.31 0.12 -12.20
C TRP A 229 -10.53 -1.02 -11.24
N ALA A 230 -9.70 -1.11 -10.22
CA ALA A 230 -9.68 -2.12 -9.17
C ALA A 230 -9.74 -1.47 -7.77
N GLY A 231 -9.83 -2.28 -6.73
CA GLY A 231 -9.85 -1.85 -5.33
C GLY A 231 -11.03 -2.43 -4.55
N GLY A 232 -11.18 -1.98 -3.29
CA GLY A 232 -12.22 -2.43 -2.38
C GLY A 232 -11.94 -3.80 -1.78
N ASN A 233 -11.89 -4.85 -2.55
CA ASN A 233 -11.42 -6.17 -2.15
C ASN A 233 -10.89 -6.95 -3.35
N ASN A 234 -10.05 -7.93 -3.05
CA ASN A 234 -9.52 -8.91 -3.98
C ASN A 234 -10.25 -10.24 -3.81
N THR A 235 -10.02 -11.17 -4.71
CA THR A 235 -10.56 -12.54 -4.62
C THR A 235 -9.42 -13.54 -4.70
N SER A 236 -9.31 -14.42 -3.71
CA SER A 236 -8.28 -15.45 -3.71
C SER A 236 -8.52 -16.50 -4.80
N ARG A 237 -7.50 -17.30 -5.14
CA ARG A 237 -7.64 -18.42 -6.10
C ARG A 237 -8.76 -19.40 -5.72
N ALA A 238 -9.02 -19.55 -4.43
CA ALA A 238 -10.11 -20.39 -3.92
C ALA A 238 -11.50 -19.74 -4.07
N GLY A 239 -11.60 -18.50 -4.59
CA GLY A 239 -12.86 -17.81 -4.83
C GLY A 239 -13.40 -17.01 -3.65
N PHE A 240 -12.63 -16.81 -2.58
CA PHE A 240 -13.06 -16.07 -1.40
C PHE A 240 -12.59 -14.60 -1.47
N PRO A 241 -13.48 -13.62 -1.19
CA PRO A 241 -13.09 -12.22 -1.15
C PRO A 241 -12.29 -11.91 0.11
N PHE A 242 -11.31 -11.01 0.00
CA PHE A 242 -10.50 -10.52 1.10
C PHE A 242 -10.09 -9.06 0.86
N VAL A 243 -9.66 -8.35 1.90
CA VAL A 243 -9.21 -6.95 1.83
C VAL A 243 -7.74 -6.88 2.17
N ALA A 244 -6.92 -6.64 1.15
CA ALA A 244 -5.47 -6.74 1.24
C ALA A 244 -4.82 -5.68 2.15
N ASN A 245 -5.42 -4.50 2.25
CA ASN A 245 -4.90 -3.39 3.06
C ASN A 245 -5.96 -2.89 4.04
N MET A 246 -5.60 -2.80 5.31
CA MET A 246 -6.46 -2.26 6.35
C MET A 246 -5.73 -1.11 7.08
N PRO A 247 -6.04 0.15 6.72
CA PRO A 247 -7.16 0.61 5.89
C PRO A 247 -6.91 0.56 4.38
N THR A 248 -7.98 0.68 3.58
CA THR A 248 -7.96 1.08 2.17
C THR A 248 -9.13 2.02 1.88
N GLU A 249 -8.86 3.11 1.16
CA GLU A 249 -9.83 4.13 0.76
C GLU A 249 -9.83 4.33 -0.77
N GLU A 250 -8.98 3.63 -1.46
CA GLU A 250 -8.65 3.86 -2.86
C GLU A 250 -9.48 3.02 -3.84
N VAL A 251 -9.61 3.59 -5.03
CA VAL A 251 -9.84 2.88 -6.27
C VAL A 251 -8.71 3.23 -7.23
N PHE A 252 -8.11 2.26 -7.89
CA PHE A 252 -6.89 2.47 -8.65
C PHE A 252 -6.91 1.81 -10.03
N THR A 253 -6.04 2.26 -10.90
CA THR A 253 -5.72 1.66 -12.19
C THR A 253 -4.28 2.00 -12.57
N ALA A 254 -3.77 1.43 -13.65
CA ALA A 254 -2.46 1.80 -14.19
C ALA A 254 -2.61 2.85 -15.30
N PRO A 255 -1.71 3.83 -15.38
CA PRO A 255 -1.62 4.73 -16.52
C PRO A 255 -1.00 4.02 -17.72
N LEU A 256 -1.22 4.56 -18.92
CA LEU A 256 -0.45 4.19 -20.10
C LEU A 256 1.01 4.62 -19.89
N ARG A 257 1.96 3.69 -20.02
CA ARG A 257 3.39 3.92 -19.72
C ARG A 257 3.93 5.21 -20.34
N ASP A 258 3.69 5.41 -21.62
CA ASP A 258 4.18 6.57 -22.38
C ASP A 258 3.12 7.69 -22.51
N GLY A 259 2.09 7.68 -21.66
CA GLY A 259 0.89 8.50 -21.80
C GLY A 259 0.75 9.64 -20.80
N ILE A 260 1.78 10.01 -20.08
CA ILE A 260 1.72 11.06 -19.06
C ILE A 260 2.56 12.26 -19.49
N ASP A 261 1.97 13.45 -19.44
CA ASP A 261 2.63 14.73 -19.73
C ASP A 261 2.21 15.82 -18.73
N GLY A 262 3.18 16.59 -18.27
CA GLY A 262 2.95 17.75 -17.41
C GLY A 262 3.81 17.80 -16.17
N VAL A 263 3.30 18.43 -15.13
CA VAL A 263 3.98 18.63 -13.85
C VAL A 263 3.09 18.14 -12.72
N VAL A 264 3.66 17.41 -11.78
CA VAL A 264 2.97 16.95 -10.58
C VAL A 264 3.74 17.30 -9.32
N TYR A 265 3.06 17.90 -8.36
CA TYR A 265 3.59 18.26 -7.05
C TYR A 265 3.10 17.28 -5.99
N ALA A 266 4.02 16.80 -5.15
CA ALA A 266 3.67 16.00 -3.98
C ALA A 266 2.93 16.88 -2.96
N ALA A 267 1.81 16.38 -2.45
CA ALA A 267 1.01 17.03 -1.44
C ALA A 267 1.48 16.73 0.00
N LEU A 268 2.17 15.61 0.19
CA LEU A 268 2.69 15.14 1.49
C LEU A 268 4.14 14.68 1.34
N PRO A 269 4.92 14.70 2.43
CA PRO A 269 6.24 14.07 2.45
C PRO A 269 6.19 12.58 2.12
N LEU A 270 7.24 12.07 1.49
CA LEU A 270 7.44 10.66 1.19
C LEU A 270 8.49 10.06 2.12
N VAL A 271 8.17 8.94 2.75
CA VAL A 271 9.14 8.11 3.47
C VAL A 271 9.63 7.02 2.53
N HIS A 272 10.91 7.04 2.19
CA HIS A 272 11.52 6.06 1.29
C HIS A 272 12.86 5.58 1.85
N ASN A 273 13.01 4.26 2.02
CA ASN A 273 14.22 3.61 2.55
C ASN A 273 14.77 4.28 3.83
N GLY A 274 13.88 4.60 4.79
CA GLY A 274 14.26 5.22 6.07
C GLY A 274 14.66 6.69 5.97
N ASN A 275 14.36 7.35 4.86
CA ASN A 275 14.60 8.78 4.64
C ASN A 275 13.30 9.50 4.32
N ILE A 276 13.27 10.80 4.60
CA ILE A 276 12.10 11.65 4.34
C ILE A 276 12.43 12.60 3.18
N ILE A 277 11.58 12.57 2.14
CA ILE A 277 11.64 13.47 0.99
C ILE A 277 10.50 14.47 1.12
N GLU A 278 10.81 15.78 1.08
CA GLU A 278 9.83 16.84 1.34
C GLU A 278 9.76 17.83 0.19
N ASN A 279 8.55 18.37 -0.07
CA ASN A 279 8.28 19.42 -1.03
C ASN A 279 8.91 19.13 -2.40
N PHE A 280 8.48 18.02 -3.00
CA PHE A 280 9.03 17.57 -4.27
C PHE A 280 8.02 17.63 -5.40
N HIS A 281 8.53 17.67 -6.62
CA HIS A 281 7.74 17.60 -7.84
C HIS A 281 8.50 16.91 -8.97
N PHE A 282 7.73 16.42 -9.93
CA PHE A 282 8.24 15.84 -11.16
C PHE A 282 7.76 16.61 -12.39
N VAL A 283 8.63 16.73 -13.38
CA VAL A 283 8.27 17.10 -14.74
C VAL A 283 8.28 15.83 -15.58
N ILE A 284 7.17 15.56 -16.27
CA ILE A 284 6.96 14.33 -17.02
C ILE A 284 6.74 14.67 -18.50
N LYS A 285 7.37 13.90 -19.37
CA LYS A 285 7.20 13.99 -20.81
C LYS A 285 7.16 12.60 -21.43
N ASP A 286 6.14 12.32 -22.24
CA ASP A 286 5.93 11.02 -22.88
C ASP A 286 6.03 9.87 -21.85
N GLY A 287 5.40 10.03 -20.68
CA GLY A 287 5.38 9.07 -19.56
C GLY A 287 6.62 9.07 -18.67
N LYS A 288 7.75 9.62 -19.15
CA LYS A 288 9.02 9.59 -18.43
C LYS A 288 9.21 10.80 -17.53
N ILE A 289 9.64 10.59 -16.30
CA ILE A 289 10.12 11.64 -15.41
C ILE A 289 11.43 12.19 -16.00
N VAL A 290 11.40 13.44 -16.48
CA VAL A 290 12.56 14.11 -17.08
C VAL A 290 13.24 15.06 -16.11
N GLU A 291 12.53 15.55 -15.10
CA GLU A 291 13.09 16.35 -13.99
C GLU A 291 12.45 15.91 -12.66
N ALA A 292 13.28 15.90 -11.62
CA ALA A 292 12.85 15.62 -10.24
C ALA A 292 13.55 16.62 -9.31
N HIS A 293 12.75 17.34 -8.52
CA HIS A 293 13.23 18.34 -7.58
C HIS A 293 12.61 18.12 -6.21
N ALA A 294 13.39 18.29 -5.15
CA ALA A 294 12.90 18.25 -3.77
C ALA A 294 13.64 19.29 -2.91
N GLU A 295 12.94 19.88 -1.94
CA GLU A 295 13.57 20.76 -0.96
C GLU A 295 14.47 19.97 0.00
N LYS A 296 14.03 18.74 0.36
CA LYS A 296 14.79 17.80 1.17
C LYS A 296 14.75 16.41 0.54
N GLY A 297 15.90 15.74 0.52
CA GLY A 297 16.00 14.37 0.00
C GLY A 297 16.02 14.26 -1.52
N GLU A 298 16.41 15.30 -2.26
CA GLU A 298 16.43 15.28 -3.72
C GLU A 298 17.34 14.18 -4.28
N ASP A 299 18.52 13.94 -3.66
CA ASP A 299 19.43 12.88 -4.10
C ASP A 299 18.81 11.49 -3.95
N ILE A 300 18.03 11.28 -2.89
CA ILE A 300 17.31 10.03 -2.62
C ILE A 300 16.18 9.85 -3.65
N LEU A 301 15.43 10.92 -3.95
CA LEU A 301 14.39 10.92 -4.96
C LEU A 301 14.96 10.56 -6.35
N LYS A 302 16.08 11.19 -6.72
CA LYS A 302 16.77 10.93 -7.99
C LYS A 302 17.32 9.51 -8.06
N ALA A 303 17.84 8.96 -6.96
CA ALA A 303 18.27 7.58 -6.89
C ALA A 303 17.10 6.61 -7.06
N ALA A 304 15.96 6.87 -6.43
CA ALA A 304 14.78 6.03 -6.53
C ALA A 304 14.24 5.92 -7.96
N ILE A 305 14.14 7.03 -8.70
CA ILE A 305 13.69 7.03 -10.10
C ILE A 305 14.75 6.51 -11.10
N ALA A 306 15.97 6.27 -10.65
CA ALA A 306 17.07 5.72 -11.46
C ALA A 306 17.40 4.26 -11.13
N GLU A 307 16.61 3.58 -10.29
CA GLU A 307 16.87 2.21 -9.84
C GLU A 307 16.88 1.22 -11.00
N ASP A 308 15.94 1.36 -11.94
CA ASP A 308 15.91 0.68 -13.23
C ASP A 308 15.25 1.58 -14.28
N GLU A 309 15.11 1.10 -15.52
CA GLU A 309 14.49 1.88 -16.60
C GLU A 309 13.03 2.24 -16.27
N GLY A 310 12.26 1.28 -15.75
CA GLY A 310 10.85 1.44 -15.39
C GLY A 310 10.60 2.37 -14.21
N ALA A 311 11.58 2.51 -13.29
CA ALA A 311 11.47 3.37 -12.13
C ALA A 311 11.26 4.86 -12.47
N SER A 312 11.59 5.28 -13.69
CA SER A 312 11.34 6.64 -14.18
C SER A 312 9.98 6.83 -14.87
N TYR A 313 9.13 5.81 -14.89
CA TYR A 313 7.77 5.82 -15.42
C TYR A 313 6.75 5.48 -14.33
N PHE A 314 5.47 5.70 -14.62
CA PHE A 314 4.42 5.49 -13.63
C PHE A 314 3.72 4.14 -13.79
N GLY A 315 3.37 3.53 -12.66
CA GLY A 315 2.67 2.25 -12.59
C GLY A 315 1.26 2.35 -12.02
N GLU A 316 0.94 3.43 -11.30
CA GLU A 316 -0.36 3.53 -10.64
C GLU A 316 -0.96 4.93 -10.67
N VAL A 317 -2.29 4.94 -10.79
CA VAL A 317 -3.18 6.10 -10.58
C VAL A 317 -4.24 5.69 -9.57
N ALA A 318 -4.18 6.26 -8.37
CA ALA A 318 -5.12 5.96 -7.30
C ALA A 318 -5.97 7.17 -6.92
N LEU A 319 -7.27 6.94 -6.80
CA LEU A 319 -8.27 7.94 -6.44
C LEU A 319 -8.76 7.70 -5.02
N VAL A 320 -8.48 8.66 -4.15
CA VAL A 320 -8.87 8.67 -2.74
C VAL A 320 -9.54 10.00 -2.43
N PRO A 321 -10.77 10.02 -1.88
CA PRO A 321 -11.41 11.28 -1.55
C PRO A 321 -10.66 12.00 -0.43
N TYR A 322 -10.57 13.34 -0.54
CA TYR A 322 -9.99 14.16 0.53
C TYR A 322 -10.82 14.09 1.82
N ASP A 323 -12.13 13.91 1.71
CA ASP A 323 -13.02 13.60 2.84
C ASP A 323 -12.99 12.10 3.11
N SER A 324 -12.00 11.65 3.86
CA SER A 324 -11.85 10.27 4.33
C SER A 324 -11.54 10.23 5.83
N PRO A 325 -11.78 9.10 6.51
CA PRO A 325 -11.44 8.94 7.93
C PRO A 325 -9.97 9.21 8.23
N ILE A 326 -9.07 8.98 7.26
CA ILE A 326 -7.63 9.20 7.41
C ILE A 326 -7.31 10.68 7.21
N SER A 327 -7.70 11.26 6.08
CA SER A 327 -7.42 12.65 5.73
C SER A 327 -8.00 13.63 6.77
N ASN A 328 -9.20 13.36 7.27
CA ASN A 328 -9.89 14.23 8.23
C ASN A 328 -9.16 14.38 9.57
N GLN A 329 -8.28 13.44 9.91
CA GLN A 329 -7.49 13.52 11.14
C GLN A 329 -6.35 14.55 11.05
N LYS A 330 -5.93 14.94 9.83
CA LYS A 330 -4.81 15.87 9.59
C LYS A 330 -3.51 15.40 10.26
N ILE A 331 -3.27 14.10 10.24
CA ILE A 331 -2.08 13.44 10.77
C ILE A 331 -1.25 12.95 9.60
N LEU A 332 0.05 13.21 9.62
CA LEU A 332 1.03 12.53 8.78
C LEU A 332 1.53 11.30 9.57
N PHE A 333 1.22 10.11 9.06
CA PHE A 333 1.53 8.86 9.77
C PHE A 333 2.98 8.43 9.62
N TYR A 334 3.72 8.92 8.61
CA TYR A 334 5.02 8.37 8.23
C TYR A 334 4.96 6.86 7.99
N ASN A 335 3.84 6.40 7.48
CA ASN A 335 3.57 5.00 7.14
C ASN A 335 2.72 4.99 5.87
N THR A 336 3.27 4.43 4.79
CA THR A 336 2.67 4.46 3.46
C THR A 336 1.25 3.90 3.45
N LEU A 337 0.97 2.81 4.20
CA LEU A 337 -0.37 2.23 4.28
C LEU A 337 -1.47 3.26 4.68
N PHE A 338 -1.15 4.22 5.54
CA PHE A 338 -2.09 5.26 5.94
C PHE A 338 -1.99 6.49 5.04
N ASP A 339 -0.78 6.94 4.74
CA ASP A 339 -0.56 8.20 4.04
C ASP A 339 -1.03 8.14 2.59
N GLU A 340 -0.86 7.00 1.89
CA GLU A 340 -1.44 6.75 0.57
C GLU A 340 -2.97 6.76 0.58
N ASN A 341 -3.57 6.22 1.64
CA ASN A 341 -5.03 6.19 1.81
C ASN A 341 -5.61 7.50 2.38
N ALA A 342 -4.78 8.52 2.62
CA ALA A 342 -5.21 9.87 2.99
C ALA A 342 -5.46 10.79 1.78
N ALA A 343 -4.97 10.45 0.59
CA ALA A 343 -5.03 11.32 -0.58
C ALA A 343 -4.98 10.54 -1.89
N CYS A 344 -5.49 11.13 -2.97
CA CYS A 344 -5.13 10.67 -4.31
C CYS A 344 -3.62 10.56 -4.43
N HIS A 345 -3.13 9.48 -5.00
CA HIS A 345 -1.70 9.24 -5.18
C HIS A 345 -1.38 8.67 -6.55
N LEU A 346 -0.13 8.76 -6.91
CA LEU A 346 0.45 8.12 -8.08
C LEU A 346 1.62 7.27 -7.59
N ALA A 347 1.93 6.18 -8.29
CA ALA A 347 3.17 5.46 -8.05
C ALA A 347 4.08 5.53 -9.27
N PHE A 348 5.37 5.73 -9.05
CA PHE A 348 6.36 5.46 -10.09
C PHE A 348 6.92 4.04 -9.91
N GLY A 349 7.22 3.39 -11.03
CA GLY A 349 7.68 2.01 -11.07
C GLY A 349 6.63 1.03 -11.59
N GLU A 350 6.55 -0.15 -10.99
CA GLU A 350 5.76 -1.30 -11.42
C GLU A 350 4.26 -1.01 -11.49
N ALA A 351 3.62 -1.49 -12.55
CA ALA A 351 2.18 -1.48 -12.70
C ALA A 351 1.58 -2.85 -12.37
N TYR A 352 0.45 -2.87 -11.65
CA TYR A 352 -0.22 -4.11 -11.29
C TYR A 352 -0.96 -4.72 -12.49
N PRO A 353 -0.78 -6.04 -12.75
CA PRO A 353 -1.43 -6.72 -13.88
C PRO A 353 -2.96 -6.63 -13.88
N GLU A 354 -3.59 -6.60 -12.70
CA GLU A 354 -5.05 -6.49 -12.55
C GLU A 354 -5.63 -5.19 -13.11
N CYS A 355 -4.79 -4.19 -13.38
CA CYS A 355 -5.21 -2.89 -13.95
C CYS A 355 -5.54 -2.94 -15.45
N VAL A 356 -5.35 -4.07 -16.12
CA VAL A 356 -5.81 -4.30 -17.49
C VAL A 356 -6.62 -5.59 -17.59
N LYS A 357 -7.57 -5.61 -18.50
CA LYS A 357 -8.49 -6.75 -18.67
C LYS A 357 -7.73 -8.03 -18.98
N GLY A 358 -7.83 -9.03 -18.08
CA GLY A 358 -7.15 -10.31 -18.21
C GLY A 358 -5.65 -10.28 -17.90
N GLY A 359 -5.13 -9.18 -17.36
CA GLY A 359 -3.70 -8.98 -17.11
C GLY A 359 -3.08 -10.00 -16.16
N GLU A 360 -3.83 -10.51 -15.17
CA GLU A 360 -3.33 -11.52 -14.23
C GLU A 360 -2.88 -12.83 -14.92
N ALA A 361 -3.37 -13.10 -16.13
CA ALA A 361 -2.98 -14.25 -16.94
C ALA A 361 -1.95 -13.93 -18.03
N MET A 362 -1.54 -12.67 -18.17
CA MET A 362 -0.61 -12.20 -19.20
C MET A 362 0.85 -12.39 -18.78
N SER A 363 1.72 -12.62 -19.77
CA SER A 363 3.17 -12.52 -19.58
C SER A 363 3.62 -11.07 -19.43
N LYS A 364 4.85 -10.82 -18.97
CA LYS A 364 5.43 -9.47 -18.89
C LYS A 364 5.42 -8.76 -20.25
N GLU A 365 5.71 -9.47 -21.32
CA GLU A 365 5.72 -8.95 -22.69
C GLU A 365 4.30 -8.53 -23.13
N GLU A 366 3.29 -9.33 -22.79
CA GLU A 366 1.89 -9.01 -23.07
C GLU A 366 1.40 -7.81 -22.26
N LEU A 367 1.78 -7.69 -20.97
CA LEU A 367 1.48 -6.54 -20.14
C LEU A 367 2.13 -5.25 -20.69
N LYS A 368 3.39 -5.31 -21.13
CA LYS A 368 4.05 -4.19 -21.80
C LYS A 368 3.35 -3.80 -23.10
N ALA A 369 2.93 -4.78 -23.89
CA ALA A 369 2.16 -4.54 -25.13
C ALA A 369 0.79 -3.94 -24.84
N ALA A 370 0.18 -4.24 -23.68
CA ALA A 370 -1.05 -3.60 -23.20
C ALA A 370 -0.81 -2.18 -22.67
N GLY A 371 0.43 -1.72 -22.56
CA GLY A 371 0.81 -0.37 -22.17
C GLY A 371 1.19 -0.20 -20.70
N LEU A 372 1.35 -1.28 -19.95
CA LEU A 372 1.79 -1.23 -18.55
C LEU A 372 3.29 -1.05 -18.42
N ASN A 373 3.70 -0.40 -17.36
CA ASN A 373 5.10 -0.25 -16.99
C ASN A 373 5.59 -1.47 -16.20
N ASP A 374 6.85 -1.86 -16.41
CA ASP A 374 7.54 -2.95 -15.70
C ASP A 374 8.79 -2.38 -15.02
N SER A 375 8.90 -2.63 -13.73
CA SER A 375 10.01 -2.16 -12.87
C SER A 375 10.21 -3.14 -11.71
N ASN A 376 11.35 -3.04 -11.04
CA ASN A 376 11.61 -3.76 -9.79
C ASN A 376 11.19 -2.96 -8.54
N THR A 377 10.71 -1.72 -8.72
CA THR A 377 10.28 -0.84 -7.65
C THR A 377 8.84 -0.38 -7.87
N HIS A 378 8.15 -0.04 -6.79
CA HIS A 378 6.84 0.61 -6.79
C HIS A 378 6.80 1.58 -5.61
N VAL A 379 6.68 2.87 -5.90
CA VAL A 379 6.75 3.91 -4.87
C VAL A 379 5.60 4.89 -5.02
N ASP A 380 4.69 4.85 -4.04
CA ASP A 380 3.54 5.74 -3.96
C ASP A 380 3.94 7.11 -3.42
N PHE A 381 3.38 8.17 -4.00
CA PHE A 381 3.48 9.52 -3.47
C PHE A 381 2.15 10.27 -3.62
N MET A 382 1.79 11.03 -2.60
CA MET A 382 0.50 11.67 -2.48
C MET A 382 0.45 12.97 -3.30
N VAL A 383 -0.62 13.12 -4.08
CA VAL A 383 -0.87 14.30 -4.94
C VAL A 383 -2.20 15.00 -4.61
N GLY A 384 -3.06 14.34 -3.83
CA GLY A 384 -4.39 14.82 -3.48
C GLY A 384 -4.35 16.02 -2.53
N THR A 385 -5.09 17.07 -2.87
CA THR A 385 -5.30 18.28 -2.07
C THR A 385 -6.79 18.58 -1.94
N ALA A 386 -7.16 19.46 -1.01
CA ALA A 386 -8.55 19.87 -0.80
C ALA A 386 -9.20 20.53 -2.03
N ASP A 387 -8.40 21.03 -2.95
CA ASP A 387 -8.82 21.70 -4.18
C ASP A 387 -8.52 20.90 -5.46
N LEU A 388 -8.08 19.64 -5.32
CA LEU A 388 -7.77 18.80 -6.48
C LEU A 388 -9.00 18.66 -7.37
N SER A 389 -8.83 18.98 -8.65
CA SER A 389 -9.76 18.72 -9.74
C SER A 389 -9.22 17.64 -10.65
N ILE A 390 -10.07 16.68 -11.01
CA ILE A 390 -9.75 15.64 -12.00
C ILE A 390 -10.89 15.59 -13.00
N ILE A 391 -10.57 15.77 -14.28
CA ILE A 391 -11.51 15.66 -15.38
C ILE A 391 -11.15 14.45 -16.23
N GLY A 392 -12.11 13.55 -16.41
CA GLY A 392 -11.98 12.39 -17.29
C GLY A 392 -12.51 12.69 -18.67
N THR A 393 -11.76 12.30 -19.71
CA THR A 393 -12.20 12.38 -21.11
C THR A 393 -12.59 10.99 -21.60
N THR A 394 -13.81 10.86 -22.09
CA THR A 394 -14.34 9.61 -22.68
C THR A 394 -13.90 9.44 -24.13
N LYS A 395 -14.08 8.23 -24.70
CA LYS A 395 -13.70 7.92 -26.08
C LYS A 395 -14.42 8.80 -27.13
N ASP A 396 -15.62 9.28 -26.83
CA ASP A 396 -16.40 10.19 -27.66
C ASP A 396 -16.07 11.67 -27.41
N GLY A 397 -15.05 11.96 -26.56
CA GLY A 397 -14.53 13.30 -26.30
C GLY A 397 -15.31 14.10 -25.25
N ARG A 398 -16.25 13.50 -24.53
CA ARG A 398 -16.94 14.18 -23.42
C ARG A 398 -15.99 14.33 -22.23
N GLU A 399 -16.00 15.51 -21.64
CA GLU A 399 -15.31 15.82 -20.40
C GLU A 399 -16.27 15.68 -19.21
N ILE A 400 -15.91 14.84 -18.26
CA ILE A 400 -16.73 14.53 -17.09
C ILE A 400 -15.89 14.77 -15.83
N PRO A 401 -16.37 15.61 -14.88
CA PRO A 401 -15.69 15.78 -13.60
C PRO A 401 -15.65 14.45 -12.83
N VAL A 402 -14.45 13.98 -12.52
CA VAL A 402 -14.21 12.80 -11.68
C VAL A 402 -14.02 13.25 -10.22
N PHE A 403 -13.24 14.32 -10.03
CA PHE A 403 -13.02 14.97 -8.73
C PHE A 403 -13.29 16.47 -8.82
N VAL A 404 -13.96 16.99 -7.81
CA VAL A 404 -14.19 18.43 -7.59
C VAL A 404 -13.89 18.69 -6.11
N ASN A 405 -13.07 19.71 -5.84
CA ASN A 405 -12.66 20.04 -4.47
C ASN A 405 -12.15 18.82 -3.68
N GLY A 406 -11.28 18.04 -4.30
CA GLY A 406 -10.63 16.88 -3.71
C GLY A 406 -11.50 15.65 -3.49
N ASN A 407 -12.76 15.64 -3.93
CA ASN A 407 -13.69 14.56 -3.68
C ASN A 407 -14.36 14.05 -4.95
N PHE A 408 -14.83 12.80 -4.93
CA PHE A 408 -15.57 12.22 -6.06
C PHE A 408 -16.78 13.08 -6.44
N ALA A 409 -16.91 13.36 -7.72
CA ALA A 409 -18.04 14.06 -8.33
C ALA A 409 -18.93 13.13 -9.18
N LEU A 410 -18.60 11.84 -9.22
CA LEU A 410 -19.30 10.80 -9.97
C LEU A 410 -20.46 10.20 -9.18
#